data_1116a66db7e8e9ff021c997948fcaf46
#
_entry.id   1116a66db7e8e9ff021c997948fcaf46
#
_cell.length_a   1.000
_cell.length_b   1.000
_cell.length_c   1.000
_cell.angle_alpha   90.00
_cell.angle_beta   90.00
_cell.angle_gamma   90.00
#
_symmetry.space_group_name_H-M   'P 1'
#
loop_
_entity.id
_entity.type
_entity.pdbx_description
1 polymer ?
#
loop_
_entity_poly.entity_id
_entity_poly.type
_entity_poly.pdbx_seq_one_letter_code
_entity_poly.pdbx_strand_id
1 'polypeptide(L)'
;MRRREFLKSAAGGAALGFVMPKCVAAMQKQMRITGLETDLLKTPPREPNYDAIHKLGVDTGSVVLRIKTDAGVTGWASSTFGMVAGGPRVVQAILEHEIKPVITGMDPSFPKKIRAAIWNALEYHGVTGVVQFAMAATDIAVWDILGKAAGLPVYKMLGAYRDRMPVYSMCGWYYDNDADLSKYKRQIETALGQGYRAIKIKTGRYGIDDDVRRIRLAKDLAGKERRVMLDANQVFNKNEAIRRGRIYQDMGVFWYEEPLQPHEMDGYAQLAQELDVRIATGENLYTRHQFMDVMLRKGADVVQPDNRRAGGVTEWMEIAAIADGFGLELASHGGGSANMNMLCAIPNAIYMETGGAQKMVNGEVLAPEAPGMSTEVPRSQIEKYKIG
;
A
#
# COMPACT_ATOMS: atom_id res chain seq x y z
N MET A 1 18.37 -53.19 16.73
CA MET A 1 19.43 -52.45 16.00
C MET A 1 19.83 -51.24 16.81
N ARG A 2 21.06 -51.18 17.34
CA ARG A 2 21.48 -50.14 18.28
C ARG A 2 21.97 -48.91 17.50
N ARG A 3 21.59 -47.75 17.95
CA ARG A 3 21.90 -46.42 17.39
C ARG A 3 23.37 -46.14 17.03
N ARG A 4 24.30 -46.99 17.47
CA ARG A 4 25.76 -46.87 17.25
C ARG A 4 26.27 -47.49 15.95
N GLU A 5 25.47 -48.30 15.20
CA GLU A 5 25.92 -48.91 13.95
C GLU A 5 25.59 -48.08 12.72
N PHE A 6 24.66 -47.13 12.84
CA PHE A 6 24.30 -46.22 11.71
C PHE A 6 25.39 -45.16 11.43
N LEU A 7 26.25 -44.86 12.38
CA LEU A 7 27.29 -43.83 12.24
C LEU A 7 28.64 -44.33 11.71
N LYS A 8 28.79 -45.65 11.43
CA LYS A 8 30.05 -46.21 10.93
C LYS A 8 30.06 -46.46 9.40
N SER A 9 28.93 -46.30 8.69
CA SER A 9 28.88 -46.50 7.24
C SER A 9 28.95 -45.23 6.40
N ALA A 10 29.15 -44.06 7.02
CA ALA A 10 29.22 -42.76 6.32
C ALA A 10 30.66 -42.21 6.15
N ALA A 11 31.70 -43.03 6.32
CA ALA A 11 33.07 -42.60 6.12
C ALA A 11 33.67 -43.20 4.81
N GLY A 12 33.00 -42.99 3.71
CA GLY A 12 33.50 -43.28 2.35
C GLY A 12 33.41 -42.00 1.53
N GLY A 13 34.47 -41.17 1.56
CA GLY A 13 34.47 -39.87 0.95
C GLY A 13 34.43 -39.88 -0.57
N ALA A 14 33.44 -39.23 -1.11
CA ALA A 14 33.55 -38.52 -2.40
C ALA A 14 33.45 -37.03 -2.05
N ALA A 15 34.52 -36.29 -2.18
CA ALA A 15 34.51 -34.82 -2.15
C ALA A 15 33.77 -34.32 -3.38
N LEU A 16 32.44 -34.34 -3.31
CA LEU A 16 31.59 -33.55 -4.19
C LEU A 16 31.85 -32.10 -3.85
N GLY A 17 32.69 -31.42 -4.64
CA GLY A 17 32.85 -30.00 -4.60
C GLY A 17 31.48 -29.35 -4.80
N PHE A 18 30.82 -29.01 -3.70
CA PHE A 18 29.64 -28.17 -3.71
C PHE A 18 30.07 -26.79 -4.24
N VAL A 19 29.89 -26.58 -5.54
CA VAL A 19 29.90 -25.23 -6.10
C VAL A 19 28.66 -24.56 -5.52
N MET A 20 28.81 -23.90 -4.39
CA MET A 20 27.74 -23.04 -3.88
C MET A 20 27.35 -22.04 -4.98
N PRO A 21 26.09 -21.92 -5.36
CA PRO A 21 25.65 -20.89 -6.28
C PRO A 21 26.15 -19.53 -5.78
N LYS A 22 26.62 -18.67 -6.68
CA LYS A 22 27.13 -17.32 -6.35
C LYS A 22 26.17 -16.51 -5.47
N CYS A 23 24.87 -16.79 -5.54
CA CYS A 23 23.82 -16.19 -4.69
C CYS A 23 23.98 -16.53 -3.18
N VAL A 24 24.37 -17.74 -2.81
CA VAL A 24 24.59 -18.12 -1.41
C VAL A 24 25.86 -17.48 -0.87
N ALA A 25 26.90 -17.34 -1.72
CA ALA A 25 28.13 -16.63 -1.36
C ALA A 25 27.92 -15.13 -1.13
N ALA A 26 26.98 -14.50 -1.85
CA ALA A 26 26.64 -13.08 -1.65
C ALA A 26 25.92 -12.84 -0.30
N MET A 27 25.14 -13.80 0.20
CA MET A 27 24.53 -13.71 1.55
C MET A 27 25.53 -13.94 2.69
N GLN A 28 26.70 -14.52 2.42
CA GLN A 28 27.77 -14.72 3.43
C GLN A 28 28.65 -13.48 3.60
N LYS A 29 28.68 -12.55 2.67
CA LYS A 29 29.41 -11.29 2.84
C LYS A 29 28.52 -10.30 3.58
N GLN A 30 28.91 -9.96 4.80
CA GLN A 30 28.21 -9.00 5.65
C GLN A 30 28.07 -7.67 4.91
N MET A 31 26.88 -7.38 4.38
CA MET A 31 26.57 -6.17 3.62
C MET A 31 26.33 -4.99 4.57
N ARG A 32 26.77 -3.80 4.20
CA ARG A 32 26.59 -2.58 4.99
C ARG A 32 25.95 -1.48 4.16
N ILE A 33 25.01 -0.77 4.76
CA ILE A 33 24.48 0.48 4.19
C ILE A 33 25.58 1.54 4.23
N THR A 34 25.93 2.10 3.07
CA THR A 34 26.98 3.12 2.93
C THR A 34 26.41 4.52 2.83
N GLY A 35 25.13 4.67 2.51
CA GLY A 35 24.50 5.98 2.41
C GLY A 35 23.07 5.94 1.90
N LEU A 36 22.47 7.13 1.95
CA LEU A 36 21.13 7.42 1.49
C LEU A 36 21.15 8.67 0.64
N GLU A 37 20.48 8.63 -0.50
CA GLU A 37 20.31 9.74 -1.44
C GLU A 37 18.83 9.93 -1.76
N THR A 38 18.43 11.17 -1.99
CA THR A 38 17.04 11.50 -2.37
C THR A 38 16.98 12.42 -3.57
N ASP A 39 15.87 12.34 -4.31
CA ASP A 39 15.48 13.33 -5.33
C ASP A 39 14.03 13.72 -5.09
N LEU A 40 13.75 15.03 -5.17
CA LEU A 40 12.39 15.54 -5.17
C LEU A 40 11.86 15.63 -6.60
N LEU A 41 10.67 15.08 -6.82
CA LEU A 41 10.00 15.13 -8.10
C LEU A 41 8.67 15.89 -7.96
N LYS A 42 8.36 16.76 -8.93
CA LYS A 42 7.04 17.37 -9.06
C LYS A 42 6.07 16.42 -9.74
N THR A 43 4.81 16.46 -9.34
CA THR A 43 3.74 15.80 -10.08
C THR A 43 3.36 16.66 -11.29
N PRO A 44 3.22 16.08 -12.49
CA PRO A 44 2.68 16.81 -13.62
C PRO A 44 1.31 17.39 -13.30
N PRO A 45 1.03 18.64 -13.69
CA PRO A 45 -0.27 19.24 -13.47
C PRO A 45 -1.36 18.46 -14.22
N ARG A 46 -2.51 18.32 -13.60
CA ARG A 46 -3.70 17.70 -14.16
C ARG A 46 -4.94 18.52 -13.83
N GLU A 47 -6.05 18.25 -14.51
CA GLU A 47 -7.32 18.86 -14.16
C GLU A 47 -7.64 18.59 -12.68
N PRO A 48 -7.97 19.64 -11.89
CA PRO A 48 -8.37 19.44 -10.50
C PRO A 48 -9.61 18.56 -10.41
N ASN A 49 -9.56 17.61 -9.49
CA ASN A 49 -10.68 16.76 -9.12
C ASN A 49 -10.83 16.73 -7.60
N TYR A 50 -11.94 16.21 -7.13
CA TYR A 50 -12.27 16.25 -5.71
C TYR A 50 -12.75 14.86 -5.25
N ASP A 51 -12.40 14.52 -4.01
CA ASP A 51 -13.15 13.56 -3.22
C ASP A 51 -14.25 14.29 -2.42
N ALA A 52 -14.71 13.72 -1.30
CA ALA A 52 -15.73 14.37 -0.48
C ALA A 52 -15.27 15.70 0.14
N ILE A 53 -14.01 15.79 0.56
CA ILE A 53 -13.47 16.92 1.34
C ILE A 53 -12.24 17.59 0.74
N HIS A 54 -11.43 16.87 -0.08
CA HIS A 54 -10.18 17.39 -0.59
C HIS A 54 -10.25 17.78 -2.07
N LYS A 55 -9.46 18.79 -2.41
CA LYS A 55 -9.12 19.14 -3.79
C LYS A 55 -7.81 18.45 -4.18
N LEU A 56 -7.83 17.72 -5.28
CA LEU A 56 -6.72 16.94 -5.80
C LEU A 56 -6.28 17.47 -7.17
N GLY A 57 -5.14 16.99 -7.67
CA GLY A 57 -4.61 17.45 -8.96
C GLY A 57 -3.85 18.78 -8.89
N VAL A 58 -3.68 19.32 -7.69
CA VAL A 58 -2.89 20.51 -7.43
C VAL A 58 -1.39 20.17 -7.34
N ASP A 59 -0.57 21.18 -7.17
CA ASP A 59 0.89 21.08 -7.12
C ASP A 59 1.33 20.19 -5.94
N THR A 60 1.63 18.95 -6.25
CA THR A 60 2.13 17.94 -5.33
C THR A 60 3.42 17.32 -5.88
N GLY A 61 4.00 16.36 -5.18
CA GLY A 61 5.20 15.69 -5.64
C GLY A 61 5.52 14.42 -4.86
N SER A 62 6.70 13.89 -5.10
CA SER A 62 7.22 12.74 -4.39
C SER A 62 8.70 12.93 -4.07
N VAL A 63 9.18 12.21 -3.07
CA VAL A 63 10.60 11.99 -2.84
C VAL A 63 10.94 10.58 -3.32
N VAL A 64 11.99 10.45 -4.14
CA VAL A 64 12.60 9.18 -4.52
C VAL A 64 13.79 8.95 -3.60
N LEU A 65 13.85 7.75 -3.02
CA LEU A 65 14.89 7.33 -2.08
C LEU A 65 15.76 6.24 -2.72
N ARG A 66 17.07 6.35 -2.54
CA ARG A 66 18.06 5.31 -2.84
C ARG A 66 18.91 5.02 -1.60
N ILE A 67 18.96 3.77 -1.18
CA ILE A 67 19.86 3.29 -0.12
C ILE A 67 20.96 2.48 -0.78
N LYS A 68 22.21 2.89 -0.60
CA LYS A 68 23.40 2.25 -1.17
C LYS A 68 24.05 1.30 -0.18
N THR A 69 24.69 0.26 -0.70
CA THR A 69 25.46 -0.70 0.09
C THR A 69 26.89 -0.84 -0.42
N ASP A 70 27.80 -1.34 0.42
CA ASP A 70 29.19 -1.68 0.07
C ASP A 70 29.30 -2.87 -0.89
N ALA A 71 28.22 -3.65 -1.04
CA ALA A 71 28.10 -4.73 -2.02
C ALA A 71 27.67 -4.25 -3.42
N GLY A 72 27.46 -2.94 -3.61
CA GLY A 72 27.02 -2.35 -4.88
C GLY A 72 25.51 -2.54 -5.16
N VAL A 73 24.74 -3.13 -4.23
CA VAL A 73 23.29 -3.23 -4.34
C VAL A 73 22.64 -1.93 -3.88
N THR A 74 21.71 -1.41 -4.67
CA THR A 74 20.95 -0.19 -4.34
C THR A 74 19.48 -0.51 -4.19
N GLY A 75 18.92 -0.18 -3.03
CA GLY A 75 17.48 -0.27 -2.78
C GLY A 75 16.77 1.03 -3.12
N TRP A 76 15.55 0.91 -3.65
CA TRP A 76 14.75 2.02 -4.12
C TRP A 76 13.39 2.07 -3.45
N ALA A 77 12.93 3.28 -3.18
CA ALA A 77 11.55 3.54 -2.80
C ALA A 77 11.14 4.94 -3.24
N SER A 78 9.85 5.21 -3.23
CA SER A 78 9.33 6.56 -3.37
C SER A 78 8.23 6.80 -2.34
N SER A 79 8.10 8.05 -1.89
CA SER A 79 7.07 8.45 -0.96
C SER A 79 6.46 9.79 -1.35
N THR A 80 5.18 9.94 -1.04
CA THR A 80 4.45 11.22 -1.14
C THR A 80 3.85 11.52 0.21
N PHE A 81 3.69 12.78 0.56
CA PHE A 81 3.05 13.16 1.81
C PHE A 81 2.20 14.41 1.62
N GLY A 82 0.95 14.33 2.08
CA GLY A 82 0.01 15.43 2.04
C GLY A 82 -0.49 15.79 0.63
N MET A 83 -1.36 16.79 0.59
CA MET A 83 -2.01 17.31 -0.62
C MET A 83 -1.43 18.67 -1.03
N VAL A 84 -0.26 19.03 -0.51
CA VAL A 84 0.42 20.32 -0.74
C VAL A 84 1.85 20.12 -1.25
N ALA A 85 2.34 21.05 -2.02
CA ALA A 85 3.65 20.99 -2.69
C ALA A 85 4.83 20.77 -1.71
N GLY A 86 4.75 21.27 -0.49
CA GLY A 86 5.81 21.15 0.53
C GLY A 86 5.91 19.76 1.18
N GLY A 87 4.88 18.92 1.08
CA GLY A 87 4.83 17.63 1.79
C GLY A 87 6.02 16.72 1.54
N PRO A 88 6.43 16.46 0.29
CA PRO A 88 7.60 15.62 0.00
C PRO A 88 8.92 16.14 0.56
N ARG A 89 9.08 17.48 0.69
CA ARG A 89 10.27 18.10 1.28
C ARG A 89 10.42 17.77 2.76
N VAL A 90 9.31 17.67 3.49
CA VAL A 90 9.33 17.28 4.91
C VAL A 90 9.80 15.83 5.06
N VAL A 91 9.30 14.93 4.21
CA VAL A 91 9.76 13.53 4.18
C VAL A 91 11.25 13.46 3.82
N GLN A 92 11.70 14.24 2.83
CA GLN A 92 13.11 14.32 2.43
C GLN A 92 14.00 14.75 3.60
N ALA A 93 13.61 15.81 4.32
CA ALA A 93 14.38 16.32 5.45
C ALA A 93 14.55 15.24 6.55
N ILE A 94 13.49 14.49 6.87
CA ILE A 94 13.58 13.39 7.83
C ILE A 94 14.51 12.28 7.32
N LEU A 95 14.43 11.92 6.03
CA LEU A 95 15.30 10.91 5.44
C LEU A 95 16.77 11.30 5.49
N GLU A 96 17.10 12.54 5.13
CA GLU A 96 18.49 12.99 5.00
C GLU A 96 19.16 13.35 6.33
N HIS A 97 18.40 13.97 7.23
CA HIS A 97 18.98 14.52 8.47
C HIS A 97 18.76 13.63 9.69
N GLU A 98 17.68 12.86 9.73
CA GLU A 98 17.34 12.04 10.89
C GLU A 98 17.59 10.54 10.64
N ILE A 99 17.12 9.99 9.52
CA ILE A 99 17.22 8.54 9.25
C ILE A 99 18.60 8.14 8.73
N LYS A 100 19.16 8.90 7.80
CA LYS A 100 20.47 8.57 7.18
C LYS A 100 21.59 8.32 8.20
N PRO A 101 21.82 9.17 9.22
CA PRO A 101 22.85 8.92 10.22
C PRO A 101 22.57 7.66 11.06
N VAL A 102 21.30 7.31 11.32
CA VAL A 102 20.92 6.14 12.09
C VAL A 102 21.22 4.84 11.34
N ILE A 103 20.91 4.77 10.04
CA ILE A 103 21.01 3.51 9.29
C ILE A 103 22.39 3.29 8.64
N THR A 104 23.20 4.33 8.49
CA THR A 104 24.55 4.19 7.89
C THR A 104 25.41 3.25 8.72
N GLY A 105 26.03 2.26 8.07
CA GLY A 105 26.82 1.19 8.71
C GLY A 105 25.99 0.00 9.18
N MET A 106 24.63 0.07 9.18
CA MET A 106 23.79 -1.07 9.54
C MET A 106 23.77 -2.13 8.44
N ASP A 107 23.49 -3.35 8.82
CA ASP A 107 23.32 -4.49 7.93
C ASP A 107 21.85 -4.54 7.44
N PRO A 108 21.59 -4.40 6.14
CA PRO A 108 20.22 -4.43 5.62
C PRO A 108 19.52 -5.79 5.77
N SER A 109 20.24 -6.87 6.10
CA SER A 109 19.64 -8.18 6.38
C SER A 109 18.81 -8.23 7.67
N PHE A 110 18.82 -7.13 8.45
CA PHE A 110 18.07 -7.00 9.70
C PHE A 110 17.01 -5.89 9.62
N PRO A 111 15.98 -5.97 8.75
CA PRO A 111 14.98 -4.90 8.55
C PRO A 111 14.26 -4.53 9.85
N LYS A 112 13.87 -5.50 10.68
CA LYS A 112 13.24 -5.23 11.98
C LYS A 112 14.16 -4.46 12.95
N LYS A 113 15.47 -4.72 12.93
CA LYS A 113 16.45 -3.98 13.74
C LYS A 113 16.63 -2.55 13.24
N ILE A 114 16.69 -2.36 11.92
CA ILE A 114 16.76 -1.03 11.30
C ILE A 114 15.51 -0.21 11.65
N ARG A 115 14.33 -0.82 11.51
CA ARG A 115 13.06 -0.18 11.90
C ARG A 115 13.06 0.24 13.38
N ALA A 116 13.49 -0.65 14.29
CA ALA A 116 13.55 -0.35 15.71
C ALA A 116 14.56 0.78 16.03
N ALA A 117 15.71 0.81 15.34
CA ALA A 117 16.68 1.88 15.51
C ALA A 117 16.13 3.24 15.08
N ILE A 118 15.43 3.30 13.93
CA ILE A 118 14.78 4.53 13.45
C ILE A 118 13.67 4.95 14.42
N TRP A 119 12.84 4.00 14.87
CA TRP A 119 11.77 4.27 15.83
C TRP A 119 12.31 4.92 17.11
N ASN A 120 13.33 4.32 17.71
CA ASN A 120 13.93 4.84 18.92
C ASN A 120 14.59 6.22 18.75
N ALA A 121 15.10 6.51 17.56
CA ALA A 121 15.69 7.82 17.25
C ALA A 121 14.63 8.90 17.05
N LEU A 122 13.44 8.53 16.54
CA LEU A 122 12.42 9.48 16.10
C LEU A 122 11.15 9.52 16.98
N GLU A 123 11.11 8.77 18.08
CA GLU A 123 9.90 8.68 18.92
C GLU A 123 9.41 10.02 19.44
N TYR A 124 10.31 10.98 19.76
CA TYR A 124 9.98 12.32 20.18
C TYR A 124 9.35 13.20 19.08
N HIS A 125 9.52 12.83 17.80
CA HIS A 125 8.87 13.50 16.68
C HIS A 125 7.41 13.04 16.52
N GLY A 126 6.98 12.05 17.28
CA GLY A 126 5.72 11.35 17.11
C GLY A 126 5.84 10.21 16.11
N VAL A 127 5.25 9.08 16.46
CA VAL A 127 5.34 7.83 15.71
C VAL A 127 4.20 7.63 14.69
N THR A 128 3.46 8.69 14.41
CA THR A 128 2.40 8.74 13.39
C THR A 128 2.64 9.91 12.44
N GLY A 129 1.91 9.97 11.34
CA GLY A 129 2.05 11.06 10.38
C GLY A 129 3.34 10.95 9.56
N VAL A 130 3.98 12.08 9.29
CA VAL A 130 5.09 12.20 8.32
C VAL A 130 6.29 11.29 8.63
N VAL A 131 6.56 11.01 9.90
CA VAL A 131 7.64 10.11 10.31
C VAL A 131 7.42 8.72 9.73
N GLN A 132 6.19 8.19 9.74
CA GLN A 132 5.89 6.89 9.17
C GLN A 132 6.12 6.84 7.66
N PHE A 133 5.88 7.93 6.93
CA PHE A 133 6.17 7.99 5.49
C PHE A 133 7.67 7.86 5.20
N ALA A 134 8.52 8.47 6.01
CA ALA A 134 9.97 8.34 5.87
C ALA A 134 10.46 6.94 6.29
N MET A 135 9.93 6.40 7.40
CA MET A 135 10.21 5.04 7.84
C MET A 135 9.81 4.00 6.81
N ALA A 136 8.61 4.14 6.22
CA ALA A 136 8.10 3.25 5.20
C ALA A 136 8.97 3.24 3.94
N ALA A 137 9.36 4.41 3.44
CA ALA A 137 10.26 4.51 2.31
C ALA A 137 11.60 3.80 2.57
N THR A 138 12.15 3.98 3.79
CA THR A 138 13.37 3.30 4.21
C THR A 138 13.19 1.78 4.26
N ASP A 139 12.12 1.29 4.87
CA ASP A 139 11.83 -0.13 5.00
C ASP A 139 11.62 -0.81 3.64
N ILE A 140 10.85 -0.17 2.74
CA ILE A 140 10.65 -0.65 1.36
C ILE A 140 11.99 -0.74 0.60
N ALA A 141 12.86 0.28 0.72
CA ALA A 141 14.18 0.26 0.07
C ALA A 141 15.10 -0.82 0.66
N VAL A 142 15.03 -1.09 1.97
CA VAL A 142 15.76 -2.19 2.62
C VAL A 142 15.28 -3.55 2.10
N TRP A 143 13.97 -3.77 1.99
CA TRP A 143 13.42 -4.98 1.40
C TRP A 143 13.76 -5.14 -0.08
N ASP A 144 13.83 -4.04 -0.83
CA ASP A 144 14.30 -4.04 -2.22
C ASP A 144 15.77 -4.50 -2.33
N ILE A 145 16.66 -4.05 -1.41
CA ILE A 145 18.03 -4.55 -1.31
C ILE A 145 18.02 -6.06 -1.08
N LEU A 146 17.22 -6.55 -0.13
CA LEU A 146 17.18 -7.98 0.20
C LEU A 146 16.73 -8.82 -0.97
N GLY A 147 15.66 -8.42 -1.67
CA GLY A 147 15.18 -9.11 -2.86
C GLY A 147 16.21 -9.16 -3.96
N LYS A 148 16.89 -8.03 -4.23
CA LYS A 148 17.96 -7.94 -5.24
C LYS A 148 19.16 -8.80 -4.87
N ALA A 149 19.58 -8.77 -3.61
CA ALA A 149 20.70 -9.60 -3.12
C ALA A 149 20.39 -11.10 -3.18
N ALA A 150 19.14 -11.48 -2.94
CA ALA A 150 18.68 -12.87 -3.04
C ALA A 150 18.37 -13.31 -4.49
N GLY A 151 18.30 -12.37 -5.45
CA GLY A 151 17.88 -12.67 -6.82
C GLY A 151 16.40 -13.03 -6.95
N LEU A 152 15.55 -12.61 -6.01
CA LEU A 152 14.14 -12.95 -5.93
C LEU A 152 13.25 -11.71 -5.81
N PRO A 153 12.05 -11.70 -6.39
CA PRO A 153 11.04 -10.71 -6.04
C PRO A 153 10.62 -10.87 -4.57
N VAL A 154 10.34 -9.75 -3.90
CA VAL A 154 10.11 -9.76 -2.45
C VAL A 154 8.90 -10.60 -2.04
N TYR A 155 7.82 -10.63 -2.84
CA TYR A 155 6.67 -11.47 -2.51
C TYR A 155 7.04 -12.97 -2.36
N LYS A 156 8.00 -13.48 -3.16
CA LYS A 156 8.50 -14.85 -3.03
C LYS A 156 9.31 -15.06 -1.74
N MET A 157 10.05 -14.04 -1.30
CA MET A 157 10.76 -14.08 -0.02
C MET A 157 9.81 -14.04 1.18
N LEU A 158 8.67 -13.35 1.05
CA LEU A 158 7.64 -13.25 2.08
C LEU A 158 6.74 -14.49 2.16
N GLY A 159 6.93 -15.48 1.29
CA GLY A 159 6.22 -16.77 1.33
C GLY A 159 5.16 -16.96 0.24
N ALA A 160 5.07 -16.08 -0.74
CA ALA A 160 4.20 -16.12 -1.93
C ALA A 160 2.95 -17.01 -1.84
N TYR A 161 1.79 -16.41 -1.73
CA TYR A 161 0.51 -17.14 -1.78
C TYR A 161 -0.07 -17.21 -3.19
N ARG A 162 0.17 -16.16 -4.01
CA ARG A 162 -0.32 -16.05 -5.39
C ARG A 162 0.66 -15.24 -6.26
N ASP A 163 0.48 -15.32 -7.57
CA ASP A 163 1.30 -14.64 -8.58
C ASP A 163 0.57 -13.46 -9.27
N ARG A 164 -0.67 -13.20 -8.87
CA ARG A 164 -1.52 -12.12 -9.42
C ARG A 164 -2.52 -11.65 -8.39
N MET A 165 -3.08 -10.48 -8.62
CA MET A 165 -4.02 -9.86 -7.70
C MET A 165 -5.18 -9.23 -8.45
N PRO A 166 -6.45 -9.50 -8.06
CA PRO A 166 -7.58 -8.71 -8.51
C PRO A 166 -7.38 -7.23 -8.19
N VAL A 167 -7.76 -6.37 -9.13
CA VAL A 167 -7.62 -4.92 -8.96
C VAL A 167 -8.94 -4.21 -9.16
N TYR A 168 -9.10 -3.08 -8.46
CA TYR A 168 -10.18 -2.14 -8.74
C TYR A 168 -9.62 -0.78 -9.18
N SER A 169 -10.38 -0.08 -10.02
CA SER A 169 -10.06 1.28 -10.41
C SER A 169 -10.64 2.28 -9.44
N MET A 170 -9.78 3.14 -8.89
CA MET A 170 -10.21 4.35 -8.19
C MET A 170 -10.63 5.38 -9.24
N CYS A 171 -11.93 5.58 -9.42
CA CYS A 171 -12.53 6.50 -10.37
C CYS A 171 -13.73 7.24 -9.76
N GLY A 172 -14.57 7.84 -10.56
CA GLY A 172 -15.78 8.47 -10.05
C GLY A 172 -15.51 9.67 -9.14
N TRP A 173 -14.46 10.42 -9.44
CA TRP A 173 -14.13 11.69 -8.78
C TRP A 173 -15.18 12.75 -9.08
N TYR A 174 -15.25 13.78 -8.25
CA TYR A 174 -16.00 14.98 -8.53
C TYR A 174 -15.14 15.97 -9.33
N TYR A 175 -15.79 16.74 -10.20
CA TYR A 175 -15.16 17.83 -10.95
C TYR A 175 -16.01 19.07 -10.88
N ASP A 176 -15.39 20.24 -11.06
CA ASP A 176 -16.10 21.47 -11.31
C ASP A 176 -16.85 21.36 -12.66
N ASN A 177 -18.06 21.91 -12.72
CA ASN A 177 -18.89 21.91 -13.94
C ASN A 177 -19.21 20.51 -14.50
N ASP A 178 -19.58 19.56 -13.63
CA ASP A 178 -20.00 18.19 -13.98
C ASP A 178 -21.42 17.84 -13.44
N ALA A 179 -22.33 18.83 -13.46
CA ALA A 179 -23.69 18.65 -12.96
C ALA A 179 -24.49 17.60 -13.73
N ASP A 180 -24.17 17.40 -15.01
CA ASP A 180 -24.76 16.38 -15.88
C ASP A 180 -24.09 14.99 -15.74
N LEU A 181 -23.05 14.88 -14.91
CA LEU A 181 -22.23 13.68 -14.70
C LEU A 181 -21.50 13.16 -15.95
N SER A 182 -21.26 14.01 -16.94
CA SER A 182 -20.59 13.59 -18.18
C SER A 182 -19.13 13.18 -17.97
N LYS A 183 -18.37 13.93 -17.14
CA LYS A 183 -17.00 13.59 -16.77
C LYS A 183 -16.97 12.35 -15.85
N TYR A 184 -17.87 12.29 -14.90
CA TYR A 184 -18.03 11.13 -14.01
C TYR A 184 -18.30 9.85 -14.81
N LYS A 185 -19.28 9.87 -15.72
CA LYS A 185 -19.60 8.77 -16.63
C LYS A 185 -18.39 8.32 -17.44
N ARG A 186 -17.66 9.26 -18.04
CA ARG A 186 -16.46 8.98 -18.86
C ARG A 186 -15.37 8.28 -18.07
N GLN A 187 -15.15 8.65 -16.80
CA GLN A 187 -14.18 7.97 -15.94
C GLN A 187 -14.52 6.49 -15.76
N ILE A 188 -15.79 6.20 -15.46
CA ILE A 188 -16.27 4.82 -15.24
C ILE A 188 -16.17 4.03 -16.54
N GLU A 189 -16.66 4.56 -17.65
CA GLU A 189 -16.59 3.91 -18.98
C GLU A 189 -15.12 3.62 -19.36
N THR A 190 -14.21 4.56 -19.09
CA THR A 190 -12.77 4.37 -19.32
C THR A 190 -12.22 3.22 -18.49
N ALA A 191 -12.50 3.17 -17.19
CA ALA A 191 -12.05 2.10 -16.31
C ALA A 191 -12.60 0.72 -16.77
N LEU A 192 -13.90 0.66 -17.05
CA LEU A 192 -14.53 -0.59 -17.50
C LEU A 192 -14.00 -1.03 -18.88
N GLY A 193 -13.74 -0.07 -19.79
CA GLY A 193 -13.12 -0.32 -21.10
C GLY A 193 -11.68 -0.82 -21.02
N GLN A 194 -10.96 -0.47 -19.96
CA GLN A 194 -9.63 -1.00 -19.65
C GLN A 194 -9.63 -2.43 -19.07
N GLY A 195 -10.81 -2.99 -18.79
CA GLY A 195 -10.95 -4.36 -18.30
C GLY A 195 -11.10 -4.51 -16.78
N TYR A 196 -11.29 -3.42 -16.04
CA TYR A 196 -11.57 -3.50 -14.61
C TYR A 196 -12.90 -4.20 -14.33
N ARG A 197 -12.89 -5.11 -13.36
CA ARG A 197 -14.09 -5.83 -12.87
C ARG A 197 -14.64 -5.26 -11.56
N ALA A 198 -13.96 -4.29 -11.00
CA ALA A 198 -14.38 -3.55 -9.83
C ALA A 198 -13.97 -2.07 -9.97
N ILE A 199 -14.82 -1.18 -9.49
CA ILE A 199 -14.59 0.26 -9.46
C ILE A 199 -14.92 0.83 -8.09
N LYS A 200 -14.16 1.81 -7.62
CA LYS A 200 -14.43 2.60 -6.43
C LYS A 200 -14.77 4.03 -6.84
N ILE A 201 -15.90 4.54 -6.38
CA ILE A 201 -16.38 5.90 -6.66
C ILE A 201 -16.44 6.72 -5.38
N LYS A 202 -16.26 8.03 -5.50
CA LYS A 202 -16.36 8.97 -4.38
C LYS A 202 -17.81 9.33 -4.10
N THR A 203 -18.17 9.43 -2.80
CA THR A 203 -19.48 9.82 -2.29
C THR A 203 -19.36 10.85 -1.19
N GLY A 204 -20.44 11.52 -0.83
CA GLY A 204 -20.51 12.37 0.36
C GLY A 204 -20.24 13.86 0.14
N ARG A 205 -19.79 14.29 -1.04
CA ARG A 205 -19.51 15.70 -1.30
C ARG A 205 -20.77 16.57 -1.31
N TYR A 206 -21.87 16.00 -1.75
CA TYR A 206 -23.16 16.69 -1.86
C TYR A 206 -24.25 15.96 -1.05
N GLY A 207 -25.51 16.30 -1.34
CA GLY A 207 -26.66 15.66 -0.68
C GLY A 207 -26.82 14.18 -1.08
N ILE A 208 -27.64 13.47 -0.32
CA ILE A 208 -27.90 12.04 -0.54
C ILE A 208 -28.47 11.75 -1.93
N ASP A 209 -29.29 12.65 -2.49
CA ASP A 209 -29.87 12.48 -3.82
C ASP A 209 -28.81 12.45 -4.92
N ASP A 210 -27.72 13.24 -4.76
CA ASP A 210 -26.60 13.19 -5.67
C ASP A 210 -25.83 11.86 -5.55
N ASP A 211 -25.57 11.40 -4.35
CA ASP A 211 -24.93 10.09 -4.13
C ASP A 211 -25.77 8.96 -4.76
N VAL A 212 -27.08 8.93 -4.53
CA VAL A 212 -27.99 7.93 -5.11
C VAL A 212 -27.95 7.97 -6.64
N ARG A 213 -27.97 9.18 -7.24
CA ARG A 213 -27.87 9.34 -8.68
C ARG A 213 -26.55 8.82 -9.23
N ARG A 214 -25.43 9.12 -8.57
CA ARG A 214 -24.08 8.68 -8.96
C ARG A 214 -23.91 7.17 -8.81
N ILE A 215 -24.34 6.60 -7.70
CA ILE A 215 -24.27 5.15 -7.45
C ILE A 215 -25.13 4.40 -8.48
N ARG A 216 -26.32 4.87 -8.77
CA ARG A 216 -27.22 4.29 -9.77
C ARG A 216 -26.56 4.24 -11.14
N LEU A 217 -26.03 5.38 -11.61
CA LEU A 217 -25.31 5.46 -12.88
C LEU A 217 -24.08 4.54 -12.91
N ALA A 218 -23.31 4.49 -11.85
CA ALA A 218 -22.15 3.60 -11.78
C ALA A 218 -22.54 2.11 -11.87
N LYS A 219 -23.61 1.71 -11.20
CA LYS A 219 -24.12 0.33 -11.25
C LYS A 219 -24.71 -0.03 -12.61
N ASP A 220 -25.43 0.90 -13.25
CA ASP A 220 -25.97 0.69 -14.59
C ASP A 220 -24.83 0.46 -15.61
N LEU A 221 -23.76 1.27 -15.55
CA LEU A 221 -22.58 1.13 -16.39
C LEU A 221 -21.78 -0.15 -16.09
N ALA A 222 -21.61 -0.47 -14.81
CA ALA A 222 -20.87 -1.66 -14.37
C ALA A 222 -21.59 -2.97 -14.72
N GLY A 223 -22.93 -2.95 -14.75
CA GLY A 223 -23.74 -4.15 -14.90
C GLY A 223 -23.68 -5.06 -13.69
N LYS A 224 -24.31 -6.24 -13.77
CA LYS A 224 -24.44 -7.17 -12.64
C LYS A 224 -23.15 -7.89 -12.26
N GLU A 225 -22.23 -8.01 -13.20
CA GLU A 225 -21.01 -8.83 -13.04
C GLU A 225 -19.84 -8.07 -12.40
N ARG A 226 -19.97 -6.76 -12.21
CA ARG A 226 -18.88 -5.92 -11.70
C ARG A 226 -19.26 -5.29 -10.37
N ARG A 227 -18.26 -5.14 -9.50
CA ARG A 227 -18.44 -4.57 -8.17
C ARG A 227 -18.30 -3.06 -8.20
N VAL A 228 -19.20 -2.38 -7.50
CA VAL A 228 -19.13 -0.94 -7.22
C VAL A 228 -18.87 -0.76 -5.74
N MET A 229 -17.84 -0.03 -5.41
CA MET A 229 -17.37 0.29 -4.08
C MET A 229 -17.52 1.79 -3.83
N LEU A 230 -17.78 2.18 -2.60
CA LEU A 230 -17.93 3.59 -2.22
C LEU A 230 -16.81 4.01 -1.28
N ASP A 231 -16.36 5.27 -1.43
CA ASP A 231 -15.42 5.91 -0.54
C ASP A 231 -15.92 7.31 -0.17
N ALA A 232 -16.15 7.52 1.11
CA ALA A 232 -16.67 8.76 1.66
C ALA A 232 -15.58 9.69 2.24
N ASN A 233 -14.32 9.26 2.26
CA ASN A 233 -13.19 10.06 2.72
C ASN A 233 -13.47 10.84 4.03
N GLN A 234 -14.04 10.16 5.03
CA GLN A 234 -14.20 10.64 6.41
C GLN A 234 -15.17 11.84 6.58
N VAL A 235 -16.08 12.04 5.63
CA VAL A 235 -16.89 13.28 5.59
C VAL A 235 -18.05 13.30 6.55
N PHE A 236 -18.52 12.14 7.03
CA PHE A 236 -19.74 12.07 7.81
C PHE A 236 -19.51 12.04 9.33
N ASN A 237 -20.50 12.51 10.08
CA ASN A 237 -20.67 12.10 11.46
C ASN A 237 -21.38 10.73 11.50
N LYS A 238 -21.32 10.06 12.64
CA LYS A 238 -21.84 8.71 12.82
C LYS A 238 -23.31 8.53 12.39
N ASN A 239 -24.20 9.44 12.80
CA ASN A 239 -25.62 9.33 12.48
C ASN A 239 -25.89 9.44 10.98
N GLU A 240 -25.22 10.35 10.31
CA GLU A 240 -25.33 10.52 8.87
C GLU A 240 -24.71 9.33 8.13
N ALA A 241 -23.58 8.81 8.60
CA ALA A 241 -22.95 7.62 8.04
C ALA A 241 -23.88 6.39 8.09
N ILE A 242 -24.55 6.15 9.22
CA ILE A 242 -25.56 5.07 9.36
C ILE A 242 -26.74 5.30 8.42
N ARG A 243 -27.29 6.52 8.43
CA ARG A 243 -28.45 6.87 7.58
C ARG A 243 -28.16 6.63 6.08
N ARG A 244 -27.01 7.09 5.60
CA ARG A 244 -26.58 6.89 4.20
C ARG A 244 -26.20 5.44 3.94
N GLY A 245 -25.52 4.80 4.88
CA GLY A 245 -25.11 3.40 4.77
C GLY A 245 -26.31 2.46 4.53
N ARG A 246 -27.45 2.69 5.17
CA ARG A 246 -28.69 1.93 4.93
C ARG A 246 -29.20 2.08 3.50
N ILE A 247 -29.10 3.29 2.93
CA ILE A 247 -29.47 3.53 1.54
C ILE A 247 -28.47 2.84 0.60
N TYR A 248 -27.18 2.95 0.88
CA TYR A 248 -26.13 2.37 0.03
C TYR A 248 -26.17 0.84 0.02
N GLN A 249 -26.44 0.18 1.17
CA GLN A 249 -26.59 -1.28 1.21
C GLN A 249 -27.79 -1.75 0.39
N ASP A 250 -28.94 -1.03 0.42
CA ASP A 250 -30.12 -1.35 -0.39
C ASP A 250 -29.82 -1.20 -1.91
N MET A 251 -28.85 -0.37 -2.27
CA MET A 251 -28.36 -0.25 -3.64
C MET A 251 -27.36 -1.36 -4.01
N GLY A 252 -26.97 -2.24 -3.09
CA GLY A 252 -26.10 -3.40 -3.32
C GLY A 252 -24.66 -3.02 -3.69
N VAL A 253 -24.08 -2.03 -3.03
CA VAL A 253 -22.64 -1.70 -3.17
C VAL A 253 -21.79 -2.74 -2.45
N PHE A 254 -20.54 -2.90 -2.87
CA PHE A 254 -19.69 -3.97 -2.35
C PHE A 254 -19.05 -3.64 -1.00
N TRP A 255 -18.61 -2.40 -0.79
CA TRP A 255 -18.20 -1.87 0.50
C TRP A 255 -18.47 -0.37 0.63
N TYR A 256 -18.45 0.12 1.86
CA TYR A 256 -18.55 1.51 2.26
C TYR A 256 -17.27 1.90 3.01
N GLU A 257 -16.38 2.64 2.32
CA GLU A 257 -15.05 2.99 2.77
C GLU A 257 -15.04 4.35 3.46
N GLU A 258 -14.32 4.41 4.57
CA GLU A 258 -14.07 5.60 5.41
C GLU A 258 -15.25 6.56 5.57
N PRO A 259 -16.41 6.08 6.07
CA PRO A 259 -17.52 6.99 6.37
C PRO A 259 -17.21 8.01 7.47
N LEU A 260 -16.34 7.64 8.45
CA LEU A 260 -16.01 8.42 9.64
C LEU A 260 -14.52 8.78 9.70
N GLN A 261 -14.19 9.74 10.56
CA GLN A 261 -12.80 10.05 10.89
C GLN A 261 -12.09 8.83 11.49
N PRO A 262 -10.77 8.63 11.23
CA PRO A 262 -10.05 7.42 11.63
C PRO A 262 -9.94 7.20 13.15
N HIS A 263 -10.16 8.23 13.96
CA HIS A 263 -10.15 8.14 15.41
C HIS A 263 -11.52 7.77 16.03
N GLU A 264 -12.58 7.74 15.24
CA GLU A 264 -13.94 7.41 15.70
C GLU A 264 -14.16 5.89 15.76
N MET A 265 -13.29 5.17 16.47
CA MET A 265 -13.28 3.70 16.51
C MET A 265 -14.61 3.09 17.01
N ASP A 266 -15.25 3.69 18.02
CA ASP A 266 -16.57 3.24 18.49
C ASP A 266 -17.67 3.52 17.47
N GLY A 267 -17.52 4.57 16.67
CA GLY A 267 -18.41 4.87 15.55
C GLY A 267 -18.32 3.81 14.46
N TYR A 268 -17.12 3.38 14.11
CA TYR A 268 -16.88 2.26 13.17
C TYR A 268 -17.50 0.96 13.69
N ALA A 269 -17.31 0.63 14.97
CA ALA A 269 -17.92 -0.55 15.59
C ALA A 269 -19.45 -0.52 15.50
N GLN A 270 -20.06 0.62 15.75
CA GLN A 270 -21.51 0.78 15.63
C GLN A 270 -21.98 0.66 14.17
N LEU A 271 -21.23 1.25 13.20
CA LEU A 271 -21.55 1.11 11.77
C LEU A 271 -21.55 -0.36 11.33
N ALA A 272 -20.49 -1.11 11.68
CA ALA A 272 -20.38 -2.52 11.34
C ALA A 272 -21.45 -3.40 12.01
N GLN A 273 -22.00 -2.96 13.15
CA GLN A 273 -23.11 -3.64 13.82
C GLN A 273 -24.48 -3.33 13.18
N GLU A 274 -24.69 -2.11 12.70
CA GLU A 274 -26.00 -1.64 12.20
C GLU A 274 -26.19 -1.81 10.69
N LEU A 275 -25.13 -2.07 9.94
CA LEU A 275 -25.16 -2.15 8.48
C LEU A 275 -24.68 -3.52 7.99
N ASP A 276 -25.37 -4.05 6.97
CA ASP A 276 -24.98 -5.28 6.30
C ASP A 276 -23.94 -5.05 5.19
N VAL A 277 -23.80 -3.81 4.71
CA VAL A 277 -22.74 -3.46 3.76
C VAL A 277 -21.38 -3.52 4.46
N ARG A 278 -20.38 -4.14 3.81
CA ARG A 278 -19.02 -4.20 4.35
C ARG A 278 -18.47 -2.81 4.66
N ILE A 279 -17.97 -2.63 5.87
CA ILE A 279 -17.25 -1.43 6.28
C ILE A 279 -15.76 -1.63 5.98
N ALA A 280 -15.21 -0.74 5.15
CA ALA A 280 -13.80 -0.74 4.80
C ALA A 280 -13.11 0.49 5.40
N THR A 281 -11.95 0.30 6.04
CA THR A 281 -11.16 1.39 6.62
C THR A 281 -9.71 0.98 6.83
N GLY A 282 -8.83 1.95 7.02
CA GLY A 282 -7.44 1.70 7.36
C GLY A 282 -6.44 2.57 6.62
N GLU A 283 -6.81 3.24 5.53
CA GLU A 283 -5.87 4.06 4.79
C GLU A 283 -5.24 5.18 5.62
N ASN A 284 -5.95 5.68 6.63
CA ASN A 284 -5.52 6.74 7.52
C ASN A 284 -5.05 6.23 8.90
N LEU A 285 -4.94 4.91 9.08
CA LEU A 285 -4.37 4.29 10.28
C LEU A 285 -2.87 4.10 10.16
N TYR A 286 -2.20 4.23 11.29
CA TYR A 286 -0.75 4.06 11.43
C TYR A 286 -0.46 2.92 12.38
N THR A 287 0.56 2.12 12.07
CA THR A 287 1.05 1.01 12.88
C THR A 287 0.00 -0.08 13.19
N ARG A 288 0.48 -1.29 13.45
CA ARG A 288 -0.38 -2.42 13.86
C ARG A 288 -1.26 -2.15 15.09
N HIS A 289 -0.86 -1.19 15.94
CA HIS A 289 -1.62 -0.89 17.17
C HIS A 289 -2.97 -0.23 16.87
N GLN A 290 -3.02 0.74 15.95
CA GLN A 290 -4.29 1.35 15.54
C GLN A 290 -5.16 0.38 14.74
N PHE A 291 -4.55 -0.46 13.90
CA PHE A 291 -5.27 -1.53 13.19
C PHE A 291 -5.85 -2.56 14.16
N MET A 292 -5.07 -2.95 15.17
CA MET A 292 -5.56 -3.88 16.20
C MET A 292 -6.72 -3.28 17.00
N ASP A 293 -6.73 -1.96 17.28
CA ASP A 293 -7.84 -1.31 17.99
C ASP A 293 -9.15 -1.39 17.19
N VAL A 294 -9.15 -1.07 15.91
CA VAL A 294 -10.35 -1.18 15.07
C VAL A 294 -10.82 -2.63 14.91
N MET A 295 -9.89 -3.60 14.80
CA MET A 295 -10.22 -5.02 14.69
C MET A 295 -10.82 -5.57 15.98
N LEU A 296 -10.26 -5.26 17.15
CA LEU A 296 -10.78 -5.66 18.46
C LEU A 296 -12.20 -5.13 18.70
N ARG A 297 -12.49 -3.93 18.22
CA ARG A 297 -13.83 -3.32 18.30
C ARG A 297 -14.79 -3.85 17.23
N LYS A 298 -14.32 -4.69 16.30
CA LYS A 298 -15.10 -5.20 15.15
C LYS A 298 -15.60 -4.06 14.26
N GLY A 299 -14.81 -3.01 14.08
CA GLY A 299 -15.18 -1.81 13.34
C GLY A 299 -14.89 -1.86 11.84
N ALA A 300 -14.41 -3.00 11.32
CA ALA A 300 -14.13 -3.18 9.90
C ALA A 300 -14.37 -4.62 9.47
N ASP A 301 -14.84 -4.79 8.24
CA ASP A 301 -14.93 -6.07 7.51
C ASP A 301 -13.75 -6.21 6.53
N VAL A 302 -13.28 -5.09 6.01
CA VAL A 302 -12.10 -5.02 5.12
C VAL A 302 -11.12 -4.00 5.68
N VAL A 303 -9.90 -4.43 5.97
CA VAL A 303 -8.83 -3.52 6.38
C VAL A 303 -8.00 -3.09 5.18
N GLN A 304 -7.65 -1.79 5.11
CA GLN A 304 -7.04 -1.18 3.94
C GLN A 304 -5.74 -0.43 4.28
N PRO A 305 -4.66 -1.12 4.69
CA PRO A 305 -3.43 -0.45 5.05
C PRO A 305 -2.77 0.22 3.83
N ASP A 306 -2.38 1.49 3.99
CA ASP A 306 -1.48 2.19 3.08
C ASP A 306 -0.03 1.83 3.43
N ASN A 307 0.76 1.38 2.47
CA ASN A 307 2.13 0.95 2.73
C ASN A 307 3.01 2.03 3.35
N ARG A 308 2.71 3.31 3.07
CA ARG A 308 3.46 4.47 3.57
C ARG A 308 3.05 4.81 5.02
N ARG A 309 1.74 4.87 5.30
CA ARG A 309 1.22 5.15 6.64
C ARG A 309 1.41 3.97 7.60
N ALA A 310 1.24 2.75 7.10
CA ALA A 310 1.49 1.54 7.88
C ALA A 310 2.97 1.33 8.25
N GLY A 311 3.90 2.04 7.57
CA GLY A 311 5.32 2.00 7.91
C GLY A 311 6.16 0.97 7.14
N GLY A 312 5.79 0.69 5.89
CA GLY A 312 6.55 -0.18 4.98
C GLY A 312 6.17 -1.65 5.09
N VAL A 313 6.97 -2.51 4.47
CA VAL A 313 6.72 -3.96 4.35
C VAL A 313 6.66 -4.64 5.71
N THR A 314 7.64 -4.36 6.57
CA THR A 314 7.80 -5.04 7.87
C THR A 314 6.56 -4.88 8.75
N GLU A 315 6.04 -3.68 8.91
CA GLU A 315 4.86 -3.40 9.75
C GLU A 315 3.56 -3.82 9.04
N TRP A 316 3.48 -3.60 7.73
CA TRP A 316 2.31 -3.96 6.94
C TRP A 316 2.03 -5.47 6.97
N MET A 317 3.08 -6.30 6.89
CA MET A 317 2.95 -7.77 6.99
C MET A 317 2.48 -8.21 8.39
N GLU A 318 2.87 -7.51 9.45
CA GLU A 318 2.36 -7.77 10.80
C GLU A 318 0.87 -7.40 10.91
N ILE A 319 0.45 -6.27 10.31
CA ILE A 319 -0.98 -5.89 10.21
C ILE A 319 -1.77 -6.97 9.46
N ALA A 320 -1.26 -7.45 8.33
CA ALA A 320 -1.92 -8.48 7.53
C ALA A 320 -2.09 -9.80 8.29
N ALA A 321 -1.07 -10.22 9.04
CA ALA A 321 -1.13 -11.42 9.85
C ALA A 321 -2.14 -11.30 11.02
N ILE A 322 -2.23 -10.11 11.64
CA ILE A 322 -3.25 -9.84 12.66
C ILE A 322 -4.65 -9.91 12.04
N ALA A 323 -4.85 -9.25 10.89
CA ALA A 323 -6.14 -9.27 10.18
C ALA A 323 -6.58 -10.69 9.81
N ASP A 324 -5.65 -11.53 9.32
CA ASP A 324 -5.90 -12.95 9.04
C ASP A 324 -6.32 -13.72 10.30
N GLY A 325 -5.66 -13.48 11.43
CA GLY A 325 -6.02 -14.06 12.73
C GLY A 325 -7.40 -13.65 13.24
N PHE A 326 -7.93 -12.48 12.84
CA PHE A 326 -9.29 -12.04 13.10
C PHE A 326 -10.29 -12.52 12.02
N GLY A 327 -9.83 -13.20 10.96
CA GLY A 327 -10.67 -13.64 9.85
C GLY A 327 -11.12 -12.50 8.93
N LEU A 328 -10.37 -11.38 8.89
CA LEU A 328 -10.73 -10.21 8.11
C LEU A 328 -10.07 -10.22 6.72
N GLU A 329 -10.82 -9.77 5.73
CA GLU A 329 -10.32 -9.51 4.37
C GLU A 329 -9.43 -8.26 4.35
N LEU A 330 -8.46 -8.24 3.42
CA LEU A 330 -7.55 -7.13 3.27
C LEU A 330 -7.50 -6.65 1.82
N ALA A 331 -7.56 -5.33 1.63
CA ALA A 331 -7.26 -4.66 0.38
C ALA A 331 -6.19 -3.59 0.63
N SER A 332 -5.44 -3.16 -0.38
CA SER A 332 -4.52 -2.04 -0.16
C SER A 332 -5.21 -0.71 -0.43
N HIS A 333 -4.88 0.33 0.37
CA HIS A 333 -4.98 1.70 -0.11
C HIS A 333 -3.78 1.98 -1.01
N GLY A 334 -4.06 2.53 -2.21
CA GLY A 334 -3.05 2.76 -3.23
C GLY A 334 -2.53 1.49 -3.91
N GLY A 335 -1.96 1.69 -5.07
CA GLY A 335 -1.38 0.65 -5.92
C GLY A 335 0.14 0.60 -5.88
N GLY A 336 0.71 0.06 -6.96
CA GLY A 336 2.13 -0.02 -7.19
C GLY A 336 2.75 -1.34 -6.77
N SER A 337 4.01 -1.50 -7.16
CA SER A 337 4.74 -2.77 -6.98
C SER A 337 4.96 -3.15 -5.52
N ALA A 338 5.11 -2.17 -4.61
CA ALA A 338 5.24 -2.45 -3.19
C ALA A 338 3.98 -3.13 -2.61
N ASN A 339 2.79 -2.57 -2.85
CA ASN A 339 1.54 -3.19 -2.44
C ASN A 339 1.32 -4.54 -3.13
N MET A 340 1.65 -4.67 -4.42
CA MET A 340 1.53 -5.93 -5.15
C MET A 340 2.36 -7.04 -4.51
N ASN A 341 3.63 -6.75 -4.13
CA ASN A 341 4.48 -7.72 -3.45
C ASN A 341 3.87 -8.19 -2.13
N MET A 342 3.35 -7.27 -1.32
CA MET A 342 2.76 -7.63 -0.02
C MET A 342 1.45 -8.40 -0.16
N LEU A 343 0.54 -7.95 -1.03
CA LEU A 343 -0.75 -8.61 -1.28
C LEU A 343 -0.59 -10.02 -1.85
N CYS A 344 0.39 -10.24 -2.74
CA CYS A 344 0.67 -11.57 -3.29
C CYS A 344 1.27 -12.55 -2.27
N ALA A 345 1.77 -12.06 -1.14
CA ALA A 345 2.35 -12.86 -0.07
C ALA A 345 1.34 -13.37 0.97
N ILE A 346 0.12 -12.84 1.01
CA ILE A 346 -0.87 -13.12 2.07
C ILE A 346 -2.12 -13.84 1.55
N PRO A 347 -2.75 -14.71 2.34
CA PRO A 347 -3.94 -15.46 1.92
C PRO A 347 -5.22 -14.62 1.88
N ASN A 348 -5.39 -13.70 2.82
CA ASN A 348 -6.61 -12.91 3.04
C ASN A 348 -6.73 -11.65 2.17
N ALA A 349 -5.83 -11.42 1.20
CA ALA A 349 -5.92 -10.32 0.25
C ALA A 349 -7.04 -10.54 -0.77
N ILE A 350 -7.88 -9.50 -0.98
CA ILE A 350 -9.00 -9.54 -1.93
C ILE A 350 -8.82 -8.60 -3.13
N TYR A 351 -8.23 -7.43 -2.93
CA TYR A 351 -8.03 -6.42 -3.97
C TYR A 351 -6.79 -5.57 -3.75
N MET A 352 -6.21 -5.09 -4.86
CA MET A 352 -5.30 -3.95 -4.88
C MET A 352 -5.99 -2.75 -5.52
N GLU A 353 -5.91 -1.58 -4.87
CA GLU A 353 -6.32 -0.33 -5.48
C GLU A 353 -5.38 0.04 -6.62
N THR A 354 -5.92 0.52 -7.73
CA THR A 354 -5.11 1.10 -8.80
C THR A 354 -5.80 2.31 -9.43
N GLY A 355 -5.07 3.04 -10.27
CA GLY A 355 -5.60 4.09 -11.11
C GLY A 355 -4.96 4.04 -12.50
N GLY A 356 -5.73 4.42 -13.53
CA GLY A 356 -5.26 4.44 -14.90
C GLY A 356 -5.09 3.06 -15.56
N ALA A 357 -4.44 3.04 -16.72
CA ALA A 357 -4.27 1.82 -17.51
C ALA A 357 -3.28 0.86 -16.85
N GLN A 358 -3.69 -0.40 -16.71
CA GLN A 358 -2.88 -1.50 -16.21
C GLN A 358 -2.85 -2.62 -17.26
N LYS A 359 -1.76 -3.39 -17.30
CA LYS A 359 -1.72 -4.63 -18.09
C LYS A 359 -2.46 -5.72 -17.30
N MET A 360 -3.73 -5.90 -17.60
CA MET A 360 -4.62 -6.83 -16.89
C MET A 360 -5.01 -8.03 -17.75
N VAL A 361 -5.25 -9.15 -17.08
CA VAL A 361 -5.92 -10.32 -17.64
C VAL A 361 -7.08 -10.67 -16.70
N ASN A 362 -8.31 -10.61 -17.22
CA ASN A 362 -9.53 -10.88 -16.44
C ASN A 362 -9.71 -10.04 -15.17
N GLY A 363 -9.27 -8.79 -15.19
CA GLY A 363 -9.34 -7.89 -14.03
C GLY A 363 -8.25 -8.12 -12.97
N GLU A 364 -7.21 -8.89 -13.30
CA GLU A 364 -6.07 -9.17 -12.42
C GLU A 364 -4.77 -8.63 -13.04
N VAL A 365 -3.86 -8.20 -12.19
CA VAL A 365 -2.49 -7.76 -12.52
C VAL A 365 -1.50 -8.80 -11.98
N LEU A 366 -0.50 -9.14 -12.78
CA LEU A 366 0.56 -10.08 -12.39
C LEU A 366 1.52 -9.41 -11.38
N ALA A 367 2.02 -10.20 -10.44
CA ALA A 367 3.09 -9.79 -9.54
C ALA A 367 4.39 -9.53 -10.33
N PRO A 368 5.25 -8.60 -9.86
CA PRO A 368 6.54 -8.35 -10.49
C PRO A 368 7.46 -9.57 -10.35
N GLU A 369 8.12 -9.96 -11.45
CA GLU A 369 9.05 -11.09 -11.47
C GLU A 369 10.53 -10.68 -11.28
N ALA A 370 10.85 -9.39 -11.41
CA ALA A 370 12.19 -8.90 -11.21
C ALA A 370 12.62 -8.97 -9.73
N PRO A 371 13.89 -9.26 -9.44
CA PRO A 371 14.41 -9.24 -8.08
C PRO A 371 14.18 -7.90 -7.38
N GLY A 372 13.84 -7.94 -6.09
CA GLY A 372 13.52 -6.76 -5.29
C GLY A 372 12.03 -6.45 -5.25
N MET A 373 11.72 -5.18 -5.01
CA MET A 373 10.35 -4.64 -4.92
C MET A 373 9.83 -4.07 -6.24
N SER A 374 10.66 -3.98 -7.27
CA SER A 374 10.36 -3.29 -8.54
C SER A 374 9.89 -1.84 -8.35
N THR A 375 10.54 -1.13 -7.43
CA THR A 375 10.24 0.27 -7.04
C THR A 375 11.18 1.28 -7.68
N GLU A 376 12.04 0.86 -8.59
CA GLU A 376 12.97 1.75 -9.28
C GLU A 376 12.24 2.80 -10.12
N VAL A 377 12.72 4.04 -10.02
CA VAL A 377 12.24 5.15 -10.85
C VAL A 377 13.25 5.38 -11.98
N PRO A 378 12.83 5.29 -13.24
CA PRO A 378 13.74 5.50 -14.37
C PRO A 378 14.44 6.85 -14.29
N ARG A 379 15.76 6.87 -14.62
CA ARG A 379 16.56 8.09 -14.58
C ARG A 379 15.97 9.21 -15.44
N SER A 380 15.45 8.88 -16.61
CA SER A 380 14.77 9.85 -17.49
C SER A 380 13.56 10.51 -16.84
N GLN A 381 12.82 9.78 -15.99
CA GLN A 381 11.70 10.33 -15.24
C GLN A 381 12.19 11.24 -14.10
N ILE A 382 13.28 10.85 -13.41
CA ILE A 382 13.89 11.69 -12.38
C ILE A 382 14.36 13.01 -13.01
N GLU A 383 15.15 12.96 -14.08
CA GLU A 383 15.66 14.15 -14.75
C GLU A 383 14.53 15.07 -15.27
N LYS A 384 13.45 14.51 -15.78
CA LYS A 384 12.31 15.27 -16.31
C LYS A 384 11.51 16.01 -15.24
N TYR A 385 11.35 15.43 -14.04
CA TYR A 385 10.44 15.95 -13.01
C TYR A 385 11.16 16.44 -11.75
N LYS A 386 12.49 16.33 -11.68
CA LYS A 386 13.28 16.78 -10.54
C LYS A 386 13.03 18.25 -10.24
N ILE A 387 12.90 18.54 -8.94
CA ILE A 387 12.86 19.89 -8.40
C ILE A 387 14.26 20.17 -7.82
N GLY A 388 14.81 21.31 -8.14
CA GLY A 388 16.12 21.74 -7.65
C GLY A 388 16.11 22.12 -6.17
#